data_685c69bcf7ed5f750966165efec22492
#
_entry.id   685c69bcf7ed5f750966165efec22492
#
_cell.length_a   1.000
_cell.length_b   1.000
_cell.length_c   1.000
_cell.angle_alpha   90.00
_cell.angle_beta   90.00
_cell.angle_gamma   90.00
#
_symmetry.space_group_name_H-M   'P 1'
#
loop_
_entity.id
_entity.type
_entity.pdbx_description
1 polymer ?
#
loop_
_entity_poly.entity_id
_entity_poly.type
_entity_poly.pdbx_seq_one_letter_code
_entity_poly.pdbx_strand_id
1 'polypeptide(L)'
;MADPILRCEGVHKTYRLGRTELPVLRGVDVRIAAGRFVVITGSSGSGKSTLLHVMSGLDVPQRGQVYFRRQPLFEPESLRKIPKGREEGFATAVEPARGGGVRAGAAAGSTSHGAMLGQPHRFLEQQRDHWLNTAFGFVFQFYHLLPECDVLENVLLPAMVGRPISHWLADRCGAETRARTLLERVGLKARLRHRPNELSGGERQRVAICRALMNEPAVLFADEPTGNLDAKTGREILDLLRELNRGGQTLVMVTHDRDLARSADEVVHLVDGRVE
;
A
#
# COMPACT_ATOMS: atom_id res chain seq x y z
N MET A 1 -15.81 -5.51 -23.15
CA MET A 1 -15.14 -4.63 -22.17
C MET A 1 -13.97 -5.42 -21.59
N ALA A 2 -12.78 -4.82 -21.46
CA ALA A 2 -11.65 -5.49 -20.82
C ALA A 2 -11.97 -5.76 -19.34
N ASP A 3 -11.50 -6.91 -18.82
CA ASP A 3 -11.69 -7.22 -17.41
C ASP A 3 -10.99 -6.20 -16.52
N PRO A 4 -11.62 -5.74 -15.43
CA PRO A 4 -11.00 -4.83 -14.50
C PRO A 4 -9.85 -5.52 -13.76
N ILE A 5 -8.74 -4.79 -13.57
CA ILE A 5 -7.60 -5.26 -12.76
C ILE A 5 -7.94 -5.29 -11.26
N LEU A 6 -8.76 -4.31 -10.82
CA LEU A 6 -9.32 -4.23 -9.48
C LEU A 6 -10.83 -4.04 -9.54
N ARG A 7 -11.56 -4.70 -8.62
CA ARG A 7 -13.02 -4.57 -8.50
C ARG A 7 -13.43 -4.66 -7.05
N CYS A 8 -14.18 -3.65 -6.59
CA CYS A 8 -14.89 -3.65 -5.31
C CYS A 8 -16.36 -3.94 -5.53
N GLU A 9 -16.95 -4.79 -4.72
CA GLU A 9 -18.37 -5.16 -4.76
C GLU A 9 -19.00 -5.05 -3.39
N GLY A 10 -19.94 -4.11 -3.22
CA GLY A 10 -20.71 -3.89 -2.01
C GLY A 10 -19.85 -3.68 -0.76
N VAL A 11 -18.73 -2.96 -0.88
CA VAL A 11 -17.73 -2.82 0.20
C VAL A 11 -18.29 -1.95 1.33
N HIS A 12 -18.29 -2.51 2.56
CA HIS A 12 -18.63 -1.79 3.78
C HIS A 12 -17.45 -1.81 4.76
N LYS A 13 -17.19 -0.67 5.38
CA LYS A 13 -16.18 -0.53 6.42
C LYS A 13 -16.69 0.31 7.58
N THR A 14 -16.59 -0.23 8.79
CA THR A 14 -16.96 0.43 10.05
C THR A 14 -15.79 0.33 11.02
N TYR A 15 -15.39 1.44 11.61
CA TYR A 15 -14.43 1.46 12.72
C TYR A 15 -15.15 1.53 14.07
N ARG A 16 -14.52 1.04 15.12
CA ARG A 16 -14.99 1.16 16.49
C ARG A 16 -14.08 2.08 17.27
N LEU A 17 -14.65 3.16 17.79
CA LEU A 17 -14.01 4.09 18.70
C LEU A 17 -14.65 3.89 20.09
N GLY A 18 -14.03 3.02 20.89
CA GLY A 18 -14.61 2.59 22.15
C GLY A 18 -15.96 1.92 21.95
N ARG A 19 -17.06 2.56 22.41
CA ARG A 19 -18.44 2.04 22.27
C ARG A 19 -19.15 2.54 20.99
N THR A 20 -18.57 3.50 20.26
CA THR A 20 -19.21 4.11 19.10
C THR A 20 -18.77 3.42 17.83
N GLU A 21 -19.72 3.04 16.98
CA GLU A 21 -19.47 2.52 15.65
C GLU A 21 -19.51 3.68 14.65
N LEU A 22 -18.45 3.81 13.84
CA LEU A 22 -18.31 4.81 12.80
C LEU A 22 -18.34 4.12 11.43
N PRO A 23 -19.48 4.06 10.74
CA PRO A 23 -19.56 3.52 9.39
C PRO A 23 -18.91 4.50 8.40
N VAL A 24 -17.81 4.07 7.75
CA VAL A 24 -17.01 4.89 6.84
C VAL A 24 -17.28 4.55 5.38
N LEU A 25 -17.40 3.26 5.01
CA LEU A 25 -17.81 2.84 3.67
C LEU A 25 -19.16 2.13 3.74
N ARG A 26 -20.05 2.43 2.77
CA ARG A 26 -21.46 2.04 2.83
C ARG A 26 -21.94 1.44 1.50
N GLY A 27 -21.39 0.28 1.12
CA GLY A 27 -21.77 -0.42 -0.11
C GLY A 27 -21.12 0.19 -1.34
N VAL A 28 -19.78 0.28 -1.32
CA VAL A 28 -19.00 0.87 -2.42
C VAL A 28 -18.75 -0.15 -3.51
N ASP A 29 -19.10 0.22 -4.75
CA ASP A 29 -18.82 -0.51 -5.97
C ASP A 29 -17.88 0.31 -6.86
N VAL A 30 -16.70 -0.25 -7.21
CA VAL A 30 -15.70 0.40 -8.07
C VAL A 30 -15.05 -0.64 -8.97
N ARG A 31 -14.77 -0.27 -10.23
CA ARG A 31 -14.05 -1.11 -11.19
C ARG A 31 -12.93 -0.31 -11.81
N ILE A 32 -11.71 -0.83 -11.78
CA ILE A 32 -10.52 -0.17 -12.31
C ILE A 32 -9.92 -1.04 -13.40
N ALA A 33 -9.79 -0.50 -14.60
CA ALA A 33 -9.13 -1.18 -15.72
C ALA A 33 -7.59 -1.03 -15.60
N ALA A 34 -6.86 -1.99 -16.18
CA ALA A 34 -5.41 -1.93 -16.23
C ALA A 34 -4.91 -0.71 -17.02
N GLY A 35 -3.81 -0.10 -16.57
CA GLY A 35 -3.19 1.08 -17.21
C GLY A 35 -3.94 2.40 -16.99
N ARG A 36 -5.05 2.42 -16.26
CA ARG A 36 -5.82 3.64 -16.01
C ARG A 36 -5.25 4.45 -14.85
N PHE A 37 -5.37 5.76 -14.97
CA PHE A 37 -5.20 6.70 -13.88
C PHE A 37 -6.56 7.04 -13.27
N VAL A 38 -6.80 6.53 -12.06
CA VAL A 38 -8.05 6.72 -11.31
C VAL A 38 -7.78 7.63 -10.12
N VAL A 39 -8.62 8.64 -9.96
CA VAL A 39 -8.54 9.57 -8.83
C VAL A 39 -9.78 9.43 -7.95
N ILE A 40 -9.57 9.22 -6.65
CA ILE A 40 -10.62 9.19 -5.63
C ILE A 40 -10.69 10.58 -5.00
N THR A 41 -11.83 11.24 -5.14
CA THR A 41 -12.10 12.58 -4.60
C THR A 41 -13.22 12.54 -3.58
N GLY A 42 -13.40 13.63 -2.83
CA GLY A 42 -14.47 13.81 -1.84
C GLY A 42 -14.04 14.72 -0.69
N SER A 43 -14.97 15.10 0.17
CA SER A 43 -14.71 15.91 1.36
C SER A 43 -13.77 15.19 2.36
N SER A 44 -13.18 15.95 3.29
CA SER A 44 -12.44 15.35 4.41
C SER A 44 -13.38 14.45 5.21
N GLY A 45 -12.90 13.25 5.59
CA GLY A 45 -13.71 12.27 6.32
C GLY A 45 -14.69 11.46 5.47
N SER A 46 -14.81 11.67 4.15
CA SER A 46 -15.72 10.88 3.29
C SER A 46 -15.32 9.41 3.13
N GLY A 47 -14.13 8.99 3.58
CA GLY A 47 -13.67 7.61 3.52
C GLY A 47 -12.67 7.28 2.40
N LYS A 48 -12.08 8.28 1.72
CA LYS A 48 -11.15 8.10 0.57
C LYS A 48 -9.96 7.21 0.87
N SER A 49 -9.17 7.55 1.90
CA SER A 49 -8.01 6.73 2.31
C SER A 49 -8.44 5.35 2.78
N THR A 50 -9.60 5.25 3.47
CA THR A 50 -10.17 3.95 3.85
C THR A 50 -10.51 3.11 2.63
N LEU A 51 -11.12 3.70 1.59
CA LEU A 51 -11.41 2.99 0.35
C LEU A 51 -10.11 2.51 -0.32
N LEU A 52 -9.10 3.38 -0.42
CA LEU A 52 -7.80 3.03 -0.99
C LEU A 52 -7.13 1.90 -0.20
N HIS A 53 -7.16 1.93 1.14
CA HIS A 53 -6.59 0.87 1.99
C HIS A 53 -7.34 -0.46 1.85
N VAL A 54 -8.67 -0.43 1.73
CA VAL A 54 -9.46 -1.66 1.52
C VAL A 54 -9.22 -2.22 0.12
N MET A 55 -9.19 -1.37 -0.92
CA MET A 55 -8.90 -1.79 -2.30
C MET A 55 -7.53 -2.42 -2.46
N SER A 56 -6.56 -1.94 -1.72
CA SER A 56 -5.18 -2.41 -1.74
C SER A 56 -4.90 -3.61 -0.83
N GLY A 57 -5.87 -4.03 -0.01
CA GLY A 57 -5.69 -5.13 0.94
C GLY A 57 -4.98 -4.78 2.24
N LEU A 58 -4.64 -3.49 2.47
CA LEU A 58 -4.06 -3.02 3.74
C LEU A 58 -5.08 -3.06 4.88
N ASP A 59 -6.37 -2.89 4.57
CA ASP A 59 -7.45 -3.00 5.55
C ASP A 59 -8.55 -3.96 5.05
N VAL A 60 -9.21 -4.63 5.98
CA VAL A 60 -10.20 -5.68 5.69
C VAL A 60 -11.61 -5.09 5.77
N PRO A 61 -12.47 -5.22 4.72
CA PRO A 61 -13.85 -4.79 4.79
C PRO A 61 -14.68 -5.71 5.67
N GLN A 62 -15.73 -5.20 6.35
CA GLN A 62 -16.66 -6.04 7.10
C GLN A 62 -17.59 -6.81 6.16
N ARG A 63 -18.08 -6.15 5.08
CA ARG A 63 -18.95 -6.74 4.07
C ARG A 63 -18.47 -6.39 2.68
N GLY A 64 -18.96 -7.15 1.71
CA GLY A 64 -18.57 -6.99 0.32
C GLY A 64 -17.23 -7.66 0.00
N GLN A 65 -16.70 -7.48 -1.19
CA GLN A 65 -15.48 -8.14 -1.63
C GLN A 65 -14.64 -7.24 -2.52
N VAL A 66 -13.33 -7.43 -2.47
CA VAL A 66 -12.38 -6.84 -3.41
C VAL A 66 -11.72 -7.96 -4.20
N TYR A 67 -11.61 -7.75 -5.50
CA TYR A 67 -10.98 -8.70 -6.42
C TYR A 67 -9.79 -8.05 -7.11
N PHE A 68 -8.68 -8.78 -7.16
CA PHE A 68 -7.53 -8.48 -8.01
C PHE A 68 -7.40 -9.55 -9.09
N ARG A 69 -7.44 -9.15 -10.37
CA ARG A 69 -7.40 -10.09 -11.51
C ARG A 69 -8.37 -11.27 -11.34
N ARG A 70 -9.64 -10.97 -11.01
CA ARG A 70 -10.72 -11.95 -10.74
C ARG A 70 -10.57 -12.79 -9.47
N GLN A 71 -9.46 -12.70 -8.73
CA GLN A 71 -9.25 -13.45 -7.50
C GLN A 71 -9.61 -12.59 -6.29
N PRO A 72 -10.33 -13.13 -5.28
CA PRO A 72 -10.72 -12.37 -4.10
C PRO A 72 -9.49 -12.07 -3.23
N LEU A 73 -9.41 -10.83 -2.72
CA LEU A 73 -8.36 -10.42 -1.77
C LEU A 73 -8.64 -10.92 -0.36
N PHE A 74 -9.91 -11.12 -0.03
CA PHE A 74 -10.33 -11.43 1.33
C PHE A 74 -11.15 -12.73 1.35
N GLU A 75 -11.18 -13.36 2.50
CA GLU A 75 -12.07 -14.49 2.76
C GLU A 75 -13.55 -14.11 2.56
N PRO A 76 -14.42 -15.09 2.28
CA PRO A 76 -15.86 -14.89 2.31
C PRO A 76 -16.29 -14.23 3.61
N GLU A 77 -17.28 -13.36 3.57
CA GLU A 77 -17.76 -12.58 4.73
C GLU A 77 -18.06 -13.44 5.97
N SER A 78 -18.66 -14.61 5.75
CA SER A 78 -19.00 -15.58 6.79
C SER A 78 -17.79 -16.14 7.58
N LEU A 79 -16.60 -16.03 7.00
CA LEU A 79 -15.37 -16.59 7.56
C LEU A 79 -14.41 -15.50 8.07
N ARG A 80 -14.69 -14.22 7.80
CA ARG A 80 -13.83 -13.11 8.25
C ARG A 80 -13.88 -13.00 9.78
N LYS A 81 -12.76 -13.27 10.42
CA LYS A 81 -12.55 -12.90 11.81
C LYS A 81 -12.31 -11.41 11.85
N ILE A 82 -13.33 -10.63 12.14
CA ILE A 82 -13.16 -9.21 12.46
C ILE A 82 -12.34 -9.17 13.77
N PRO A 83 -11.14 -8.57 13.78
CA PRO A 83 -10.37 -8.45 15.00
C PRO A 83 -11.23 -7.73 16.04
N LYS A 84 -11.57 -8.40 17.14
CA LYS A 84 -12.20 -7.74 18.30
C LYS A 84 -11.12 -6.82 18.87
N GLY A 85 -11.21 -5.53 18.57
CA GLY A 85 -10.41 -4.49 19.22
C GLY A 85 -8.89 -4.56 18.92
N ARG A 86 -8.44 -4.05 17.78
CA ARG A 86 -7.23 -3.23 17.75
C ARG A 86 -7.69 -1.78 17.84
N GLU A 87 -7.72 -1.28 19.07
CA GLU A 87 -7.63 0.14 19.35
C GLU A 87 -6.21 0.58 19.00
N GLU A 88 -5.91 0.76 17.74
CA GLU A 88 -4.73 1.52 17.34
C GLU A 88 -5.06 2.14 15.99
N GLY A 89 -5.55 3.37 16.09
CA GLY A 89 -5.45 4.29 14.99
C GLY A 89 -3.99 4.34 14.54
N PHE A 90 -3.74 4.47 13.25
CA PHE A 90 -2.48 5.00 12.73
C PHE A 90 -2.35 6.45 13.21
N ALA A 91 -2.21 6.62 14.54
CA ALA A 91 -1.80 7.85 15.17
C ALA A 91 -0.29 7.77 15.33
N THR A 92 0.38 8.69 14.70
CA THR A 92 1.77 9.08 14.96
C THR A 92 2.09 8.99 16.45
N ALA A 93 2.81 7.94 16.86
CA ALA A 93 3.47 7.89 18.15
C ALA A 93 4.83 7.23 17.97
N VAL A 94 5.83 8.06 17.73
CA VAL A 94 7.20 7.74 18.04
C VAL A 94 7.34 7.99 19.55
N GLU A 95 7.32 6.93 20.36
CA GLU A 95 7.83 6.97 21.72
C GLU A 95 9.11 6.12 21.81
N PRO A 96 10.15 6.59 22.56
CA PRO A 96 11.44 5.90 22.62
C PRO A 96 11.37 4.66 23.49
N ALA A 97 11.94 3.56 22.98
CA ALA A 97 12.10 2.29 23.68
C ALA A 97 12.89 2.45 24.98
N ARG A 98 12.27 2.14 26.12
CA ARG A 98 12.96 1.79 27.37
C ARG A 98 13.19 0.28 27.42
N GLY A 99 14.43 -0.10 27.67
CA GLY A 99 14.90 -1.46 27.70
C GLY A 99 14.31 -2.33 28.82
N GLY A 100 14.31 -3.64 28.58
CA GLY A 100 13.95 -4.65 29.61
C GLY A 100 14.02 -6.08 29.09
N GLY A 101 15.13 -6.77 29.37
CA GLY A 101 15.18 -8.15 29.85
C GLY A 101 14.76 -9.31 28.94
N VAL A 102 15.76 -9.93 28.33
CA VAL A 102 15.70 -11.29 27.76
C VAL A 102 15.43 -12.33 28.87
N ARG A 103 14.43 -13.20 28.70
CA ARG A 103 14.38 -14.50 29.34
C ARG A 103 14.09 -15.59 28.29
N ALA A 104 15.11 -16.43 28.11
CA ALA A 104 15.00 -17.68 27.36
C ALA A 104 14.18 -18.69 28.18
N GLY A 105 13.28 -19.41 27.54
CA GLY A 105 12.56 -20.56 28.05
C GLY A 105 12.41 -21.60 26.96
N ALA A 106 13.27 -22.63 27.02
CA ALA A 106 13.18 -23.80 26.17
C ALA A 106 12.08 -24.73 26.69
N ALA A 107 11.26 -25.29 25.81
CA ALA A 107 10.53 -26.54 26.05
C ALA A 107 10.34 -27.31 24.74
N ALA A 108 10.77 -28.54 24.80
CA ALA A 108 10.84 -29.52 23.70
C ALA A 108 9.50 -30.21 23.44
N GLY A 109 9.31 -30.63 22.20
CA GLY A 109 8.81 -31.95 21.83
C GLY A 109 7.31 -32.21 21.84
N SER A 110 6.73 -32.32 20.62
CA SER A 110 6.04 -33.59 20.25
C SER A 110 5.68 -33.55 18.75
N THR A 111 6.26 -34.48 18.02
CA THR A 111 5.88 -34.83 16.65
C THR A 111 4.50 -35.49 16.65
N SER A 112 3.54 -34.89 15.95
CA SER A 112 2.37 -35.58 15.47
C SER A 112 2.21 -35.27 13.97
N HIS A 113 2.44 -36.29 13.14
CA HIS A 113 2.07 -36.34 11.74
C HIS A 113 0.52 -36.31 11.65
N GLY A 114 -0.05 -35.14 11.56
CA GLY A 114 -1.46 -34.90 11.27
C GLY A 114 -1.59 -34.31 9.88
N ALA A 115 -2.38 -34.97 9.03
CA ALA A 115 -2.62 -34.65 7.63
C ALA A 115 -2.82 -33.14 7.40
N MET A 116 -2.00 -32.56 6.51
CA MET A 116 -2.15 -31.22 5.96
C MET A 116 -3.38 -31.14 5.04
N LEU A 117 -4.56 -31.02 5.60
CA LEU A 117 -5.68 -30.35 4.94
C LEU A 117 -5.51 -28.87 5.28
N GLY A 118 -4.83 -28.13 4.38
CA GLY A 118 -4.58 -26.70 4.52
C GLY A 118 -5.88 -25.97 4.75
N GLN A 119 -6.00 -25.25 5.88
CA GLN A 119 -7.15 -24.42 6.17
C GLN A 119 -7.28 -23.34 5.10
N PRO A 120 -8.40 -23.20 4.39
CA PRO A 120 -8.59 -22.24 3.29
C PRO A 120 -8.27 -20.79 3.71
N HIS A 121 -8.45 -20.44 4.96
CA HIS A 121 -8.11 -19.14 5.56
C HIS A 121 -6.64 -18.75 5.42
N ARG A 122 -5.72 -19.67 5.65
CA ARG A 122 -4.29 -19.41 5.59
C ARG A 122 -3.81 -19.14 4.17
N PHE A 123 -4.49 -19.76 3.18
CA PHE A 123 -4.14 -19.61 1.78
C PHE A 123 -4.45 -18.20 1.25
N LEU A 124 -5.64 -17.64 1.52
CA LEU A 124 -6.03 -16.30 1.05
C LEU A 124 -5.24 -15.19 1.76
N GLU A 125 -4.93 -15.34 3.06
CA GLU A 125 -4.05 -14.41 3.76
C GLU A 125 -2.65 -14.40 3.16
N GLN A 126 -2.05 -15.56 2.92
CA GLN A 126 -0.74 -15.68 2.28
C GLN A 126 -0.75 -15.12 0.85
N GLN A 127 -1.82 -15.33 0.09
CA GLN A 127 -1.98 -14.79 -1.25
C GLN A 127 -2.11 -13.27 -1.23
N ARG A 128 -2.90 -12.70 -0.30
CA ARG A 128 -2.99 -11.26 -0.11
C ARG A 128 -1.63 -10.65 0.25
N ASP A 129 -0.92 -11.23 1.20
CA ASP A 129 0.41 -10.76 1.62
C ASP A 129 1.42 -10.85 0.47
N HIS A 130 1.33 -11.89 -0.36
CA HIS A 130 2.11 -11.98 -1.60
C HIS A 130 1.79 -10.83 -2.56
N TRP A 131 0.52 -10.51 -2.80
CA TRP A 131 0.14 -9.39 -3.68
C TRP A 131 0.53 -8.03 -3.10
N LEU A 132 0.40 -7.84 -1.79
CA LEU A 132 0.85 -6.62 -1.11
C LEU A 132 2.34 -6.35 -1.37
N ASN A 133 3.14 -7.39 -1.45
CA ASN A 133 4.56 -7.25 -1.72
C ASN A 133 4.92 -7.19 -3.21
N THR A 134 4.21 -7.93 -4.08
CA THR A 134 4.64 -8.13 -5.48
C THR A 134 3.79 -7.41 -6.50
N ALA A 135 2.48 -7.24 -6.24
CA ALA A 135 1.52 -6.72 -7.21
C ALA A 135 1.08 -5.29 -6.91
N PHE A 136 1.27 -4.82 -5.67
CA PHE A 136 0.85 -3.51 -5.23
C PHE A 136 2.04 -2.67 -4.76
N GLY A 137 2.08 -1.41 -5.23
CA GLY A 137 3.03 -0.41 -4.74
C GLY A 137 2.29 0.66 -3.95
N PHE A 138 2.93 1.21 -2.91
CA PHE A 138 2.31 2.20 -2.02
C PHE A 138 3.16 3.45 -1.90
N VAL A 139 2.51 4.60 -2.13
CA VAL A 139 3.06 5.94 -1.93
C VAL A 139 2.17 6.66 -0.93
N PHE A 140 2.70 7.02 0.22
CA PHE A 140 1.96 7.69 1.30
C PHE A 140 2.35 9.15 1.43
N GLN A 141 1.49 9.94 2.06
CA GLN A 141 1.73 11.34 2.39
C GLN A 141 2.99 11.53 3.30
N PHE A 142 3.22 10.63 4.25
CA PHE A 142 4.33 10.67 5.21
C PHE A 142 5.52 9.80 4.83
N TYR A 143 5.74 9.49 3.57
CA TYR A 143 6.88 8.75 3.00
C TYR A 143 7.13 7.35 3.61
N HIS A 144 7.03 7.18 4.92
CA HIS A 144 7.30 5.95 5.70
C HIS A 144 8.65 5.29 5.35
N LEU A 145 9.69 6.12 5.18
CA LEU A 145 11.06 5.64 5.01
C LEU A 145 11.62 5.20 6.35
N LEU A 146 12.39 4.12 6.37
CA LEU A 146 13.10 3.67 7.55
C LEU A 146 14.31 4.60 7.79
N PRO A 147 14.35 5.32 8.93
CA PRO A 147 15.40 6.30 9.19
C PRO A 147 16.79 5.69 9.41
N GLU A 148 16.85 4.40 9.77
CA GLU A 148 18.08 3.63 9.97
C GLU A 148 18.73 3.21 8.65
N CYS A 149 17.94 3.10 7.58
CA CYS A 149 18.34 2.69 6.24
C CYS A 149 18.74 3.89 5.38
N ASP A 150 19.73 3.72 4.52
CA ASP A 150 20.04 4.70 3.48
C ASP A 150 18.98 4.66 2.35
N VAL A 151 19.13 5.57 1.37
CA VAL A 151 18.20 5.68 0.22
C VAL A 151 18.13 4.36 -0.57
N LEU A 152 19.28 3.76 -0.87
CA LEU A 152 19.34 2.52 -1.64
C LEU A 152 18.70 1.37 -0.87
N GLU A 153 19.00 1.24 0.42
CA GLU A 153 18.43 0.23 1.30
C GLU A 153 16.92 0.36 1.42
N ASN A 154 16.39 1.59 1.60
CA ASN A 154 14.95 1.83 1.62
C ASN A 154 14.25 1.34 0.33
N VAL A 155 14.86 1.57 -0.84
CA VAL A 155 14.28 1.11 -2.11
C VAL A 155 14.35 -0.41 -2.25
N LEU A 156 15.38 -1.06 -1.71
CA LEU A 156 15.56 -2.52 -1.76
C LEU A 156 14.60 -3.30 -0.85
N LEU A 157 14.03 -2.69 0.18
CA LEU A 157 13.18 -3.37 1.18
C LEU A 157 12.11 -4.29 0.57
N PRO A 158 11.30 -3.88 -0.43
CA PRO A 158 10.27 -4.75 -0.98
C PRO A 158 10.83 -6.00 -1.66
N ALA A 159 12.03 -5.92 -2.24
CA ALA A 159 12.67 -7.07 -2.86
C ALA A 159 13.23 -8.07 -1.82
N MET A 160 13.49 -7.61 -0.59
CA MET A 160 13.98 -8.45 0.51
C MET A 160 12.86 -9.16 1.26
N VAL A 161 11.69 -8.51 1.37
CA VAL A 161 10.55 -9.02 2.14
C VAL A 161 9.88 -10.20 1.42
N GLY A 162 9.47 -11.22 2.19
CA GLY A 162 8.70 -12.36 1.68
C GLY A 162 9.49 -13.36 0.86
N ARG A 163 10.82 -13.23 0.77
CA ARG A 163 11.70 -14.18 0.06
C ARG A 163 12.63 -14.92 1.03
N PRO A 164 12.90 -16.21 0.80
CA PRO A 164 13.97 -16.92 1.51
C PRO A 164 15.31 -16.19 1.32
N ILE A 165 16.15 -16.16 2.35
CA ILE A 165 17.43 -15.44 2.30
C ILE A 165 18.35 -15.93 1.18
N SER A 166 18.28 -17.23 0.84
CA SER A 166 19.02 -17.82 -0.27
C SER A 166 18.63 -17.22 -1.62
N HIS A 167 17.33 -16.99 -1.86
CA HIS A 167 16.82 -16.37 -3.07
C HIS A 167 17.20 -14.89 -3.14
N TRP A 168 17.14 -14.19 -2.00
CA TRP A 168 17.60 -12.81 -1.92
C TRP A 168 19.08 -12.69 -2.28
N LEU A 169 19.94 -13.54 -1.71
CA LEU A 169 21.37 -13.52 -1.99
C LEU A 169 21.69 -13.82 -3.46
N ALA A 170 20.94 -14.71 -4.10
CA ALA A 170 21.11 -15.05 -5.51
C ALA A 170 20.70 -13.89 -6.45
N ASP A 171 19.63 -13.15 -6.10
CA ASP A 171 19.06 -12.07 -6.96
C ASP A 171 19.50 -10.65 -6.53
N ARG A 172 20.31 -10.52 -5.48
CA ARG A 172 20.71 -9.25 -4.89
C ARG A 172 21.30 -8.29 -5.91
N CYS A 173 22.16 -8.76 -6.79
CA CYS A 173 22.85 -7.94 -7.79
C CYS A 173 21.84 -7.33 -8.78
N GLY A 174 20.87 -8.13 -9.24
CA GLY A 174 19.78 -7.66 -10.12
C GLY A 174 18.88 -6.64 -9.42
N ALA A 175 18.50 -6.93 -8.18
CA ALA A 175 17.69 -6.01 -7.36
C ALA A 175 18.41 -4.67 -7.12
N GLU A 176 19.71 -4.71 -6.80
CA GLU A 176 20.50 -3.49 -6.59
C GLU A 176 20.65 -2.68 -7.87
N THR A 177 20.88 -3.33 -9.01
CA THR A 177 20.94 -2.66 -10.32
C THR A 177 19.62 -1.96 -10.63
N ARG A 178 18.48 -2.63 -10.42
CA ARG A 178 17.16 -2.04 -10.60
C ARG A 178 16.93 -0.85 -9.67
N ALA A 179 17.22 -0.97 -8.39
CA ALA A 179 17.07 0.11 -7.42
C ALA A 179 17.87 1.36 -7.83
N ARG A 180 19.12 1.18 -8.29
CA ARG A 180 19.98 2.26 -8.80
C ARG A 180 19.38 2.90 -10.05
N THR A 181 18.88 2.11 -10.98
CA THR A 181 18.21 2.62 -12.20
C THR A 181 16.98 3.45 -11.86
N LEU A 182 16.11 2.98 -10.94
CA LEU A 182 14.96 3.74 -10.48
C LEU A 182 15.37 5.07 -9.85
N LEU A 183 16.36 5.05 -8.95
CA LEU A 183 16.85 6.25 -8.28
C LEU A 183 17.54 7.23 -9.23
N GLU A 184 18.24 6.74 -10.25
CA GLU A 184 18.84 7.59 -11.30
C GLU A 184 17.76 8.29 -12.14
N ARG A 185 16.69 7.59 -12.53
CA ARG A 185 15.56 8.15 -13.29
C ARG A 185 14.87 9.32 -12.55
N VAL A 186 14.84 9.28 -11.22
CA VAL A 186 14.25 10.37 -10.41
C VAL A 186 15.28 11.41 -9.93
N GLY A 187 16.52 11.36 -10.45
CA GLY A 187 17.58 12.34 -10.17
C GLY A 187 18.29 12.16 -8.81
N LEU A 188 18.20 10.96 -8.20
CA LEU A 188 18.78 10.68 -6.88
C LEU A 188 20.08 9.86 -6.92
N LYS A 189 20.75 9.75 -8.09
CA LYS A 189 22.02 9.02 -8.24
C LYS A 189 23.11 9.44 -7.24
N ALA A 190 23.19 10.72 -6.92
CA ALA A 190 24.17 11.27 -5.98
C ALA A 190 23.75 11.09 -4.51
N ARG A 191 22.54 10.59 -4.23
CA ARG A 191 21.94 10.49 -2.88
C ARG A 191 21.86 9.07 -2.32
N LEU A 192 22.37 8.05 -3.02
CA LEU A 192 22.21 6.63 -2.70
C LEU A 192 22.56 6.26 -1.25
N ARG A 193 23.56 6.93 -0.67
CA ARG A 193 24.05 6.68 0.70
C ARG A 193 23.52 7.66 1.74
N HIS A 194 22.70 8.64 1.34
CA HIS A 194 22.08 9.57 2.29
C HIS A 194 20.98 8.87 3.08
N ARG A 195 20.77 9.31 4.31
CA ARG A 195 19.65 8.88 5.15
C ARG A 195 18.43 9.78 4.93
N PRO A 196 17.21 9.32 5.26
CA PRO A 196 16.00 10.11 5.07
C PRO A 196 16.02 11.51 5.70
N ASN A 197 16.69 11.69 6.82
CA ASN A 197 16.82 12.99 7.51
C ASN A 197 17.73 13.99 6.77
N GLU A 198 18.57 13.53 5.84
CA GLU A 198 19.45 14.35 5.02
C GLU A 198 18.82 14.78 3.70
N LEU A 199 17.55 14.35 3.44
CA LEU A 199 16.84 14.60 2.21
C LEU A 199 15.75 15.68 2.38
N SER A 200 15.50 16.44 1.32
CA SER A 200 14.32 17.30 1.22
C SER A 200 13.01 16.48 1.19
N GLY A 201 11.86 17.12 1.40
CA GLY A 201 10.55 16.45 1.30
C GLY A 201 10.31 15.79 -0.06
N GLY A 202 10.64 16.50 -1.14
CA GLY A 202 10.50 15.97 -2.51
C GLY A 202 11.48 14.83 -2.80
N GLU A 203 12.72 14.89 -2.31
CA GLU A 203 13.66 13.77 -2.44
C GLU A 203 13.15 12.53 -1.68
N ARG A 204 12.64 12.70 -0.45
CA ARG A 204 12.02 11.60 0.31
C ARG A 204 10.84 10.98 -0.43
N GLN A 205 9.98 11.80 -1.06
CA GLN A 205 8.85 11.29 -1.82
C GLN A 205 9.31 10.53 -3.08
N ARG A 206 10.33 11.00 -3.78
CA ARG A 206 10.92 10.27 -4.91
C ARG A 206 11.50 8.92 -4.48
N VAL A 207 12.16 8.84 -3.32
CA VAL A 207 12.62 7.56 -2.73
C VAL A 207 11.44 6.63 -2.44
N ALA A 208 10.34 7.15 -1.85
CA ALA A 208 9.14 6.37 -1.56
C ALA A 208 8.48 5.84 -2.86
N ILE A 209 8.46 6.63 -3.93
CA ILE A 209 7.99 6.19 -5.26
C ILE A 209 8.90 5.08 -5.81
N CYS A 210 10.22 5.24 -5.78
CA CYS A 210 11.15 4.20 -6.23
C CYS A 210 10.97 2.90 -5.44
N ARG A 211 10.79 2.99 -4.12
CA ARG A 211 10.49 1.84 -3.26
C ARG A 211 9.19 1.15 -3.69
N ALA A 212 8.13 1.92 -3.95
CA ALA A 212 6.85 1.38 -4.38
C ALA A 212 6.95 0.66 -5.74
N LEU A 213 7.87 1.08 -6.63
CA LEU A 213 8.07 0.50 -7.96
C LEU A 213 9.06 -0.68 -7.99
N MET A 214 9.72 -0.98 -6.87
CA MET A 214 10.83 -1.94 -6.83
C MET A 214 10.47 -3.33 -7.35
N ASN A 215 9.28 -3.82 -7.03
CA ASN A 215 8.78 -5.14 -7.45
C ASN A 215 7.89 -5.07 -8.71
N GLU A 216 7.95 -3.99 -9.52
CA GLU A 216 7.14 -3.81 -10.74
C GLU A 216 5.62 -4.04 -10.49
N PRO A 217 5.02 -3.29 -9.58
CA PRO A 217 3.65 -3.55 -9.18
C PRO A 217 2.67 -3.38 -10.33
N ALA A 218 1.62 -4.21 -10.36
CA ALA A 218 0.55 -4.08 -11.33
C ALA A 218 -0.33 -2.84 -11.06
N VAL A 219 -0.42 -2.41 -9.79
CA VAL A 219 -1.16 -1.23 -9.36
C VAL A 219 -0.32 -0.41 -8.38
N LEU A 220 -0.21 0.88 -8.63
CA LEU A 220 0.39 1.85 -7.71
C LEU A 220 -0.73 2.62 -7.00
N PHE A 221 -0.78 2.51 -5.69
CA PHE A 221 -1.68 3.27 -4.83
C PHE A 221 -0.95 4.47 -4.25
N ALA A 222 -1.58 5.66 -4.31
CA ALA A 222 -1.02 6.89 -3.79
C ALA A 222 -2.04 7.60 -2.88
N ASP A 223 -1.74 7.71 -1.60
CA ASP A 223 -2.58 8.41 -0.62
C ASP A 223 -2.01 9.80 -0.34
N GLU A 224 -2.63 10.82 -0.92
CA GLU A 224 -2.22 12.24 -0.85
C GLU A 224 -0.70 12.44 -1.05
N PRO A 225 -0.11 11.98 -2.16
CA PRO A 225 1.34 11.89 -2.34
C PRO A 225 2.07 13.25 -2.33
N THR A 226 1.34 14.36 -2.35
CA THR A 226 1.88 15.73 -2.36
C THR A 226 1.45 16.56 -1.17
N GLY A 227 0.69 15.99 -0.22
CA GLY A 227 0.08 16.73 0.89
C GLY A 227 1.07 17.44 1.83
N ASN A 228 2.33 16.98 1.89
CA ASN A 228 3.38 17.56 2.72
C ASN A 228 4.47 18.29 1.91
N LEU A 229 4.20 18.65 0.66
CA LEU A 229 5.15 19.28 -0.24
C LEU A 229 4.70 20.71 -0.60
N ASP A 230 5.66 21.56 -0.91
CA ASP A 230 5.37 22.84 -1.52
C ASP A 230 4.77 22.67 -2.94
N ALA A 231 4.10 23.70 -3.45
CA ALA A 231 3.36 23.62 -4.71
C ALA A 231 4.24 23.31 -5.94
N LYS A 232 5.52 23.70 -5.95
CA LYS A 232 6.45 23.40 -7.04
C LYS A 232 6.86 21.94 -7.01
N THR A 233 7.38 21.49 -5.88
CA THR A 233 7.80 20.11 -5.65
C THR A 233 6.63 19.14 -5.81
N GLY A 234 5.43 19.52 -5.32
CA GLY A 234 4.21 18.74 -5.51
C GLY A 234 3.90 18.49 -6.99
N ARG A 235 3.99 19.53 -7.84
CA ARG A 235 3.80 19.38 -9.29
C ARG A 235 4.81 18.43 -9.93
N GLU A 236 6.08 18.52 -9.56
CA GLU A 236 7.12 17.61 -10.06
C GLU A 236 6.83 16.14 -9.71
N ILE A 237 6.32 15.87 -8.50
CA ILE A 237 5.91 14.52 -8.08
C ILE A 237 4.68 14.04 -8.87
N LEU A 238 3.69 14.92 -9.10
CA LEU A 238 2.51 14.57 -9.90
C LEU A 238 2.87 14.28 -11.35
N ASP A 239 3.77 15.05 -11.94
CA ASP A 239 4.25 14.83 -13.30
C ASP A 239 5.00 13.51 -13.44
N LEU A 240 5.82 13.14 -12.44
CA LEU A 240 6.45 11.82 -12.35
C LEU A 240 5.43 10.68 -12.30
N LEU A 241 4.38 10.79 -11.47
CA LEU A 241 3.32 9.78 -11.37
C LEU A 241 2.52 9.67 -12.68
N ARG A 242 2.25 10.79 -13.36
CA ARG A 242 1.61 10.80 -14.70
C ARG A 242 2.50 10.16 -15.77
N GLU A 243 3.79 10.39 -15.72
CA GLU A 243 4.74 9.76 -16.64
C GLU A 243 4.73 8.23 -16.47
N LEU A 244 4.74 7.75 -15.22
CA LEU A 244 4.61 6.33 -14.91
C LEU A 244 3.30 5.74 -15.47
N ASN A 245 2.18 6.45 -15.31
CA ASN A 245 0.90 5.99 -15.85
C ASN A 245 0.90 5.96 -17.38
N ARG A 246 1.45 6.99 -18.06
CA ARG A 246 1.62 6.98 -19.54
C ARG A 246 2.49 5.81 -20.01
N GLY A 247 3.41 5.34 -19.18
CA GLY A 247 4.19 4.13 -19.38
C GLY A 247 3.41 2.81 -19.17
N GLY A 248 2.10 2.88 -18.89
CA GLY A 248 1.22 1.72 -18.71
C GLY A 248 0.96 1.32 -17.26
N GLN A 249 1.53 2.04 -16.27
CA GLN A 249 1.28 1.77 -14.85
C GLN A 249 -0.16 2.10 -14.46
N THR A 250 -0.90 1.14 -13.89
CA THR A 250 -2.20 1.46 -13.25
C THR A 250 -1.95 2.30 -12.01
N LEU A 251 -2.60 3.46 -11.92
CA LEU A 251 -2.45 4.39 -10.79
C LEU A 251 -3.79 4.69 -10.14
N VAL A 252 -3.89 4.47 -8.85
CA VAL A 252 -5.06 4.82 -8.02
C VAL A 252 -4.61 5.83 -6.98
N MET A 253 -5.14 7.04 -7.04
CA MET A 253 -4.70 8.15 -6.19
C MET A 253 -5.85 8.77 -5.42
N VAL A 254 -5.64 8.99 -4.13
CA VAL A 254 -6.48 9.88 -3.31
C VAL A 254 -5.88 11.27 -3.34
N THR A 255 -6.69 12.26 -3.65
CA THR A 255 -6.28 13.67 -3.60
C THR A 255 -7.48 14.58 -3.40
N HIS A 256 -7.24 15.77 -2.86
CA HIS A 256 -8.18 16.88 -2.81
C HIS A 256 -7.95 17.92 -3.94
N ASP A 257 -6.93 17.71 -4.79
CA ASP A 257 -6.61 18.58 -5.92
C ASP A 257 -7.57 18.32 -7.09
N ARG A 258 -8.40 19.35 -7.40
CA ARG A 258 -9.41 19.29 -8.46
C ARG A 258 -8.79 19.31 -9.87
N ASP A 259 -7.64 19.95 -10.05
CA ASP A 259 -6.99 20.04 -11.36
C ASP A 259 -6.35 18.68 -11.71
N LEU A 260 -5.88 17.96 -10.68
CA LEU A 260 -5.41 16.60 -10.85
C LEU A 260 -6.57 15.65 -11.23
N ALA A 261 -7.71 15.78 -10.57
CA ALA A 261 -8.89 14.98 -10.88
C ALA A 261 -9.35 15.15 -12.34
N ARG A 262 -9.27 16.38 -12.90
CA ARG A 262 -9.60 16.65 -14.31
C ARG A 262 -8.67 15.96 -15.32
N SER A 263 -7.47 15.60 -14.91
CA SER A 263 -6.48 14.94 -15.76
C SER A 263 -6.47 13.42 -15.63
N ALA A 264 -7.31 12.86 -14.76
CA ALA A 264 -7.49 11.44 -14.59
C ALA A 264 -8.34 10.84 -15.72
N ASP A 265 -8.12 9.55 -16.01
CA ASP A 265 -8.99 8.80 -16.92
C ASP A 265 -10.37 8.55 -16.32
N GLU A 266 -10.43 8.42 -14.99
CA GLU A 266 -11.64 8.13 -14.23
C GLU A 266 -11.57 8.80 -12.86
N VAL A 267 -12.70 9.36 -12.42
CA VAL A 267 -12.85 9.98 -11.11
C VAL A 267 -13.91 9.24 -10.32
N VAL A 268 -13.53 8.74 -9.15
CA VAL A 268 -14.44 8.16 -8.16
C VAL A 268 -14.75 9.23 -7.13
N HIS A 269 -15.97 9.77 -7.17
CA HIS A 269 -16.40 10.76 -6.19
C HIS A 269 -17.03 10.08 -4.97
N LEU A 270 -16.46 10.29 -3.78
CA LEU A 270 -16.90 9.65 -2.55
C LEU A 270 -17.58 10.67 -1.63
N VAL A 271 -18.88 10.47 -1.37
CA VAL A 271 -19.70 11.28 -0.47
C VAL A 271 -20.30 10.38 0.60
N ASP A 272 -20.07 10.72 1.87
CA ASP A 272 -20.59 9.99 3.04
C ASP A 272 -20.42 8.45 2.94
N GLY A 273 -19.27 8.01 2.41
CA GLY A 273 -18.91 6.60 2.28
C GLY A 273 -19.59 5.88 1.10
N ARG A 274 -20.16 6.61 0.14
CA ARG A 274 -20.78 6.07 -1.10
C ARG A 274 -20.13 6.69 -2.33
N VAL A 275 -20.14 5.97 -3.43
CA VAL A 275 -19.73 6.49 -4.75
C VAL A 275 -20.94 7.13 -5.41
N GLU A 276 -20.75 8.36 -5.90
CA GLU A 276 -21.72 9.12 -6.70
C GLU A 276 -21.31 9.20 -8.16
#